data_35c89e5ee4d191f295bc71b09e502a42
#
_entry.id   35c89e5ee4d191f295bc71b09e502a42
#
_cell.length_a   1.000
_cell.length_b   1.000
_cell.length_c   1.000
_cell.angle_alpha   90.00
_cell.angle_beta   90.00
_cell.angle_gamma   90.00
#
_symmetry.space_group_name_H-M   'P 1'
#
loop_
_entity.id
_entity.type
_entity.pdbx_description
1 polymer ?
#
loop_
_entity_poly.entity_id
_entity_poly.type
_entity_poly.pdbx_seq_one_letter_code
_entity_poly.pdbx_strand_id
1 'polypeptide(L)'
;MFDRYIITPIIALGLAFLVWVYLRSRDQEVQSYPIPVEVLIDPQQSDRYSFDSKPDNQTVRVKFFGLPSRLREVKDLVEGHNLIIRKVVRVPTEVDLRQDNEYQDVIQFDTSTLSLPLGVHADINSVEGRLQVKLRRMMERTLELQQRVTTGTAQYEVDNIHLEPATVKVFGPKSVLEQMTQLVLDPWQPRLPAGLTMTEEEVSGTIRLPDKIKQDTIRTVPDRVEIRARLKPALRVYEINDVPIAFMCPPNFPYRTVFTAERNGTIPLLKVRGPLNRSPEVRAYIDLTGRPDLKPGLYPDKEIMLDLPDGYILAQDPPKLSAFKLELIESPKGN
;
A
#
# COMPACT_ATOMS: atom_id res chain seq x y z
N MET A 1 -24.43 -78.70 -62.76
CA MET A 1 -22.99 -78.35 -62.62
C MET A 1 -22.73 -76.86 -62.56
N PHE A 2 -23.71 -76.00 -62.82
CA PHE A 2 -23.57 -74.52 -62.83
C PHE A 2 -23.52 -73.87 -61.44
N ASP A 3 -24.18 -74.47 -60.41
CA ASP A 3 -24.24 -73.89 -59.07
C ASP A 3 -22.89 -73.81 -58.32
N ARG A 4 -21.98 -74.68 -58.55
CA ARG A 4 -20.68 -74.66 -57.90
C ARG A 4 -19.75 -73.58 -58.30
N TYR A 5 -19.85 -73.10 -59.54
CA TYR A 5 -18.98 -72.09 -60.10
C TYR A 5 -19.39 -70.63 -59.62
N ILE A 6 -20.64 -70.50 -59.25
CA ILE A 6 -21.16 -69.18 -58.78
C ILE A 6 -21.13 -69.10 -57.23
N ILE A 7 -21.40 -70.14 -56.55
CA ILE A 7 -21.49 -70.20 -55.08
C ILE A 7 -20.09 -69.99 -54.47
N THR A 8 -19.05 -70.60 -55.01
CA THR A 8 -17.69 -70.57 -54.49
C THR A 8 -17.11 -69.13 -54.47
N PRO A 9 -17.22 -68.33 -55.58
CA PRO A 9 -16.74 -66.93 -55.53
C PRO A 9 -17.58 -66.03 -54.67
N ILE A 10 -18.87 -66.26 -54.50
CA ILE A 10 -19.71 -65.50 -53.58
C ILE A 10 -19.35 -65.74 -52.15
N ILE A 11 -19.06 -66.99 -51.77
CA ILE A 11 -18.58 -67.35 -50.42
C ILE A 11 -17.21 -66.76 -50.18
N ALA A 12 -16.32 -66.82 -51.15
CA ALA A 12 -14.96 -66.24 -51.04
C ALA A 12 -15.03 -64.70 -50.89
N LEU A 13 -15.91 -64.05 -51.66
CA LEU A 13 -16.11 -62.59 -51.54
C LEU A 13 -16.70 -62.22 -50.17
N GLY A 14 -17.69 -63.00 -49.67
CA GLY A 14 -18.26 -62.83 -48.35
C GLY A 14 -17.21 -63.00 -47.23
N LEU A 15 -16.37 -64.01 -47.32
CA LEU A 15 -15.28 -64.22 -46.38
C LEU A 15 -14.24 -63.11 -46.47
N ALA A 16 -13.84 -62.69 -47.67
CA ALA A 16 -12.93 -61.60 -47.84
C ALA A 16 -13.48 -60.25 -47.28
N PHE A 17 -14.77 -60.00 -47.46
CA PHE A 17 -15.44 -58.88 -46.89
C PHE A 17 -15.49 -58.93 -45.34
N LEU A 18 -15.80 -60.10 -44.77
CA LEU A 18 -15.76 -60.31 -43.31
C LEU A 18 -14.35 -60.12 -42.74
N VAL A 19 -13.34 -60.64 -43.41
CA VAL A 19 -11.93 -60.45 -42.99
C VAL A 19 -11.54 -58.96 -43.14
N TRP A 20 -11.98 -58.29 -44.18
CA TRP A 20 -11.72 -56.86 -44.38
C TRP A 20 -12.41 -56.00 -43.29
N VAL A 21 -13.70 -56.30 -42.99
CA VAL A 21 -14.42 -55.64 -41.90
C VAL A 21 -13.75 -55.90 -40.55
N TYR A 22 -13.32 -57.12 -40.30
CA TYR A 22 -12.61 -57.51 -39.09
C TYR A 22 -11.25 -56.80 -38.94
N LEU A 23 -10.48 -56.69 -40.04
CA LEU A 23 -9.21 -55.99 -40.04
C LEU A 23 -9.44 -54.47 -39.83
N ARG A 24 -10.41 -53.90 -40.56
CA ARG A 24 -10.73 -52.46 -40.46
C ARG A 24 -11.32 -52.10 -39.09
N SER A 25 -12.03 -53.03 -38.45
CA SER A 25 -12.50 -52.80 -37.07
C SER A 25 -11.39 -52.77 -36.02
N ARG A 26 -10.20 -53.29 -36.39
CA ARG A 26 -8.98 -53.26 -35.56
C ARG A 26 -8.06 -52.08 -35.86
N ASP A 27 -8.31 -51.30 -36.93
CA ASP A 27 -7.55 -50.11 -37.22
C ASP A 27 -7.79 -49.07 -36.14
N GLN A 28 -6.83 -48.97 -35.22
CA GLN A 28 -6.80 -47.95 -34.20
C GLN A 28 -6.32 -46.65 -34.82
N GLU A 29 -7.16 -45.64 -34.79
CA GLU A 29 -6.73 -44.29 -35.11
C GLU A 29 -5.98 -43.68 -33.93
N VAL A 30 -5.08 -42.72 -34.26
CA VAL A 30 -4.33 -41.97 -33.29
C VAL A 30 -4.69 -40.48 -33.44
N GLN A 31 -5.17 -39.87 -32.39
CA GLN A 31 -5.46 -38.47 -32.35
C GLN A 31 -4.75 -37.81 -31.16
N SER A 32 -4.23 -36.60 -31.37
CA SER A 32 -3.51 -35.87 -30.33
C SER A 32 -4.25 -34.61 -29.94
N TYR A 33 -4.51 -34.45 -28.64
CA TYR A 33 -5.15 -33.24 -28.11
C TYR A 33 -4.32 -32.61 -26.98
N PRO A 34 -4.33 -31.27 -26.87
CA PRO A 34 -3.77 -30.57 -25.71
C PRO A 34 -4.75 -30.73 -24.52
N ILE A 35 -4.28 -31.34 -23.46
CA ILE A 35 -5.08 -31.55 -22.24
C ILE A 35 -4.56 -30.59 -21.16
N PRO A 36 -5.43 -29.79 -20.50
CA PRO A 36 -5.03 -28.93 -19.40
C PRO A 36 -4.56 -29.75 -18.20
N VAL A 37 -3.55 -29.20 -17.53
CA VAL A 37 -2.94 -29.82 -16.36
C VAL A 37 -3.21 -28.95 -15.14
N GLU A 38 -3.68 -29.58 -14.08
CA GLU A 38 -3.87 -28.97 -12.77
C GLU A 38 -2.89 -29.58 -11.76
N VAL A 39 -1.96 -28.77 -11.27
CA VAL A 39 -0.99 -29.19 -10.26
C VAL A 39 -1.43 -28.65 -8.92
N LEU A 40 -1.59 -29.53 -7.95
CA LEU A 40 -2.02 -29.22 -6.59
C LEU A 40 -0.92 -29.60 -5.60
N ILE A 41 -0.82 -28.86 -4.51
CA ILE A 41 0.01 -29.27 -3.37
C ILE A 41 -0.81 -30.21 -2.49
N ASP A 42 -0.14 -31.20 -1.89
CA ASP A 42 -0.79 -32.10 -0.93
C ASP A 42 -1.54 -31.27 0.13
N PRO A 43 -2.85 -31.51 0.35
CA PRO A 43 -3.65 -30.77 1.34
C PRO A 43 -3.04 -30.74 2.74
N GLN A 44 -2.26 -31.74 3.12
CA GLN A 44 -1.56 -31.80 4.41
C GLN A 44 -0.34 -30.85 4.48
N GLN A 45 0.12 -30.35 3.33
CA GLN A 45 1.29 -29.49 3.20
C GLN A 45 0.97 -28.12 2.62
N SER A 46 -0.28 -27.88 2.24
CA SER A 46 -0.74 -26.62 1.62
C SER A 46 -0.51 -25.38 2.50
N ASP A 47 -0.50 -25.57 3.83
CA ASP A 47 -0.22 -24.48 4.77
C ASP A 47 1.28 -24.20 4.92
N ARG A 48 2.13 -25.13 4.51
CA ARG A 48 3.59 -25.03 4.67
C ARG A 48 4.32 -24.68 3.38
N TYR A 49 3.69 -24.92 2.24
CA TYR A 49 4.30 -24.70 0.93
C TYR A 49 3.36 -23.96 -0.02
N SER A 50 3.93 -23.15 -0.89
CA SER A 50 3.24 -22.53 -2.02
C SER A 50 4.06 -22.65 -3.29
N PHE A 51 3.42 -22.58 -4.44
CA PHE A 51 4.14 -22.49 -5.72
C PHE A 51 4.87 -21.15 -5.82
N ASP A 52 6.12 -21.18 -6.26
CA ASP A 52 6.89 -20.00 -6.62
C ASP A 52 6.24 -19.27 -7.82
N SER A 53 5.93 -20.06 -8.84
CA SER A 53 5.14 -19.65 -9.99
C SER A 53 4.09 -20.74 -10.19
N LYS A 54 2.82 -20.38 -10.04
CA LYS A 54 1.75 -21.33 -10.26
C LYS A 54 1.76 -21.73 -11.73
N PRO A 55 1.83 -23.03 -12.05
CA PRO A 55 1.78 -23.49 -13.42
C PRO A 55 0.36 -23.39 -13.98
N ASP A 56 -0.13 -22.13 -14.13
CA ASP A 56 -1.47 -21.88 -14.66
C ASP A 56 -1.47 -22.07 -16.18
N ASN A 57 -2.56 -22.63 -16.71
CA ASN A 57 -2.82 -22.83 -18.15
C ASN A 57 -1.80 -23.69 -18.90
N GLN A 58 -1.10 -24.58 -18.22
CA GLN A 58 -0.26 -25.53 -18.93
C GLN A 58 -1.10 -26.63 -19.56
N THR A 59 -0.74 -27.00 -20.79
CA THR A 59 -1.36 -28.11 -21.49
C THR A 59 -0.28 -29.12 -21.87
N VAL A 60 -0.61 -30.39 -21.74
CA VAL A 60 0.22 -31.50 -22.19
C VAL A 60 -0.44 -32.16 -23.38
N ARG A 61 0.34 -32.41 -24.42
CA ARG A 61 -0.16 -33.11 -25.62
C ARG A 61 -0.26 -34.61 -25.34
N VAL A 62 -1.49 -35.11 -25.38
CA VAL A 62 -1.81 -36.51 -25.13
C VAL A 62 -2.22 -37.15 -26.44
N LYS A 63 -1.64 -38.34 -26.73
CA LYS A 63 -2.04 -39.16 -27.85
C LYS A 63 -3.07 -40.20 -27.39
N PHE A 64 -4.20 -40.26 -28.09
CA PHE A 64 -5.29 -41.17 -27.83
C PHE A 64 -5.35 -42.21 -28.95
N PHE A 65 -5.48 -43.46 -28.56
CA PHE A 65 -5.56 -44.62 -29.44
C PHE A 65 -6.90 -45.30 -29.23
N GLY A 66 -7.66 -45.51 -30.28
CA GLY A 66 -8.94 -46.18 -30.17
C GLY A 66 -9.74 -46.23 -31.46
N LEU A 67 -10.95 -46.72 -31.38
CA LEU A 67 -11.86 -46.71 -32.50
C LEU A 67 -12.31 -45.27 -32.84
N PRO A 68 -12.53 -44.94 -34.12
CA PRO A 68 -12.92 -43.57 -34.56
C PRO A 68 -14.14 -43.02 -33.84
N SER A 69 -15.12 -43.87 -33.53
CA SER A 69 -16.32 -43.48 -32.80
C SER A 69 -16.02 -43.03 -31.36
N ARG A 70 -15.10 -43.78 -30.70
CA ARG A 70 -14.67 -43.48 -29.32
C ARG A 70 -13.75 -42.29 -29.22
N LEU A 71 -12.93 -42.05 -30.26
CA LEU A 71 -12.09 -40.85 -30.34
C LEU A 71 -12.91 -39.59 -30.53
N ARG A 72 -14.09 -39.64 -31.17
CA ARG A 72 -15.05 -38.52 -31.20
C ARG A 72 -15.56 -38.17 -29.80
N GLU A 73 -15.90 -39.20 -28.99
CA GLU A 73 -16.30 -38.99 -27.59
C GLU A 73 -15.18 -38.28 -26.80
N VAL A 74 -13.91 -38.70 -27.05
CA VAL A 74 -12.75 -38.01 -26.41
C VAL A 74 -12.66 -36.54 -26.86
N LYS A 75 -12.86 -36.30 -28.17
CA LYS A 75 -12.85 -34.93 -28.68
C LYS A 75 -13.91 -34.05 -28.00
N ASP A 76 -15.15 -34.57 -27.85
CA ASP A 76 -16.24 -33.86 -27.17
C ASP A 76 -15.89 -33.59 -25.71
N LEU A 77 -15.25 -34.54 -25.02
CA LEU A 77 -14.78 -34.34 -23.65
C LEU A 77 -13.67 -33.27 -23.54
N VAL A 78 -12.76 -33.22 -24.52
CA VAL A 78 -11.71 -32.19 -24.57
C VAL A 78 -12.32 -30.80 -24.83
N GLU A 79 -13.19 -30.68 -25.83
CA GLU A 79 -13.87 -29.45 -26.16
C GLU A 79 -14.77 -28.95 -25.01
N GLY A 80 -15.39 -29.86 -24.27
CA GLY A 80 -16.15 -29.57 -23.06
C GLY A 80 -15.31 -29.28 -21.80
N HIS A 81 -13.97 -29.26 -21.91
CA HIS A 81 -13.03 -29.06 -20.77
C HIS A 81 -13.24 -30.08 -19.63
N ASN A 82 -13.76 -31.28 -19.94
CA ASN A 82 -14.02 -32.32 -18.97
C ASN A 82 -12.80 -33.26 -18.72
N LEU A 83 -11.79 -33.17 -19.59
CA LEU A 83 -10.54 -33.91 -19.40
C LEU A 83 -9.47 -32.98 -18.82
N ILE A 84 -9.04 -33.29 -17.59
CA ILE A 84 -7.99 -32.56 -16.87
C ILE A 84 -7.04 -33.56 -16.23
N ILE A 85 -5.75 -33.39 -16.43
CA ILE A 85 -4.73 -34.18 -15.74
C ILE A 85 -4.44 -33.52 -14.40
N ARG A 86 -4.79 -34.20 -13.30
CA ARG A 86 -4.51 -33.72 -11.95
C ARG A 86 -3.30 -34.43 -11.37
N LYS A 87 -2.38 -33.67 -10.84
CA LYS A 87 -1.22 -34.19 -10.13
C LYS A 87 -1.03 -33.48 -8.80
N VAL A 88 -0.95 -34.29 -7.72
CA VAL A 88 -0.66 -33.79 -6.39
C VAL A 88 0.85 -33.90 -6.15
N VAL A 89 1.45 -32.76 -5.80
CA VAL A 89 2.87 -32.68 -5.43
C VAL A 89 2.99 -32.84 -3.93
N ARG A 90 3.88 -33.74 -3.52
CA ARG A 90 4.19 -33.96 -2.12
C ARG A 90 5.67 -33.73 -1.88
N VAL A 91 5.98 -32.84 -0.94
CA VAL A 91 7.36 -32.62 -0.50
C VAL A 91 7.80 -33.82 0.36
N PRO A 92 8.93 -34.45 0.05
CA PRO A 92 9.45 -35.56 0.86
C PRO A 92 9.71 -35.13 2.30
N THR A 93 9.44 -36.04 3.25
CA THR A 93 9.60 -35.75 4.68
C THR A 93 11.04 -35.34 5.04
N GLU A 94 12.03 -35.89 4.35
CA GLU A 94 13.43 -35.55 4.56
C GLU A 94 13.75 -34.11 4.22
N VAL A 95 13.14 -33.56 3.15
CA VAL A 95 13.28 -32.17 2.74
C VAL A 95 12.52 -31.26 3.70
N ASP A 96 11.34 -31.69 4.16
CA ASP A 96 10.56 -30.93 5.14
C ASP A 96 11.30 -30.81 6.48
N LEU A 97 12.00 -31.85 6.90
CA LEU A 97 12.81 -31.86 8.12
C LEU A 97 14.06 -30.96 8.02
N ARG A 98 14.68 -30.83 6.84
CA ARG A 98 15.84 -29.94 6.64
C ARG A 98 15.46 -28.46 6.69
N GLN A 99 14.16 -28.15 6.61
CA GLN A 99 13.63 -26.79 6.62
C GLN A 99 14.16 -25.90 5.48
N ASP A 100 14.49 -26.51 4.35
CA ASP A 100 14.92 -25.79 3.16
C ASP A 100 13.86 -24.77 2.72
N ASN A 101 14.31 -23.61 2.27
CA ASN A 101 13.41 -22.52 1.87
C ASN A 101 12.68 -22.81 0.56
N GLU A 102 13.26 -23.64 -0.28
CA GLU A 102 12.76 -23.98 -1.62
C GLU A 102 12.88 -25.48 -1.87
N TYR A 103 11.91 -26.02 -2.57
CA TYR A 103 11.93 -27.40 -3.08
C TYR A 103 11.64 -27.37 -4.57
N GLN A 104 12.48 -28.07 -5.33
CA GLN A 104 12.32 -28.22 -6.78
C GLN A 104 12.13 -29.69 -7.10
N ASP A 105 11.16 -29.99 -7.95
CA ASP A 105 10.87 -31.34 -8.42
C ASP A 105 10.48 -31.32 -9.90
N VAL A 106 10.68 -32.44 -10.54
CA VAL A 106 10.24 -32.72 -11.91
C VAL A 106 9.09 -33.71 -11.86
N ILE A 107 7.89 -33.21 -11.99
CA ILE A 107 6.68 -33.99 -12.01
C ILE A 107 6.56 -34.68 -13.37
N GLN A 108 6.33 -35.99 -13.35
CA GLN A 108 5.92 -36.72 -14.54
C GLN A 108 4.41 -36.95 -14.51
N PHE A 109 3.76 -36.49 -15.58
CA PHE A 109 2.33 -36.77 -15.77
C PHE A 109 2.14 -38.17 -16.33
N ASP A 110 1.08 -38.79 -15.87
CA ASP A 110 0.61 -40.07 -16.39
C ASP A 110 -0.87 -39.99 -16.78
N THR A 111 -1.31 -40.91 -17.60
CA THR A 111 -2.69 -40.95 -18.11
C THR A 111 -3.65 -41.68 -17.18
N SER A 112 -3.18 -42.20 -16.04
CA SER A 112 -4.00 -43.01 -15.12
C SER A 112 -5.13 -42.19 -14.47
N THR A 113 -4.99 -40.88 -14.39
CA THR A 113 -6.00 -39.98 -13.82
C THR A 113 -7.07 -39.56 -14.82
N LEU A 114 -6.91 -39.89 -16.10
CA LEU A 114 -7.90 -39.55 -17.13
C LEU A 114 -9.06 -40.54 -17.14
N SER A 115 -10.27 -40.03 -17.00
CA SER A 115 -11.49 -40.82 -17.18
C SER A 115 -11.79 -40.97 -18.67
N LEU A 116 -11.31 -42.08 -19.25
CA LEU A 116 -11.43 -42.33 -20.68
C LEU A 116 -12.59 -43.27 -21.00
N PRO A 117 -13.20 -43.12 -22.20
CA PRO A 117 -14.18 -44.10 -22.69
C PRO A 117 -13.56 -45.49 -22.82
N LEU A 118 -14.39 -46.53 -22.67
CA LEU A 118 -13.96 -47.92 -22.80
C LEU A 118 -13.33 -48.19 -24.18
N GLY A 119 -12.12 -48.79 -24.19
CA GLY A 119 -11.40 -49.10 -25.42
C GLY A 119 -10.58 -47.97 -26.00
N VAL A 120 -10.42 -46.87 -25.26
CA VAL A 120 -9.46 -45.80 -25.56
C VAL A 120 -8.26 -45.94 -24.65
N HIS A 121 -7.06 -45.88 -25.23
CA HIS A 121 -5.81 -45.77 -24.50
C HIS A 121 -5.20 -44.43 -24.75
N ALA A 122 -4.55 -43.87 -23.73
CA ALA A 122 -3.85 -42.60 -23.84
C ALA A 122 -2.37 -42.78 -23.51
N ASP A 123 -1.52 -42.05 -24.23
CA ASP A 123 -0.08 -42.02 -24.00
C ASP A 123 0.43 -40.59 -24.01
N ILE A 124 1.37 -40.28 -23.15
CA ILE A 124 2.02 -38.97 -23.05
C ILE A 124 3.49 -39.17 -23.41
N ASN A 125 3.97 -38.37 -24.37
CA ASN A 125 5.39 -38.35 -24.67
C ASN A 125 6.20 -38.00 -23.40
N SER A 126 7.17 -38.86 -23.06
CA SER A 126 8.01 -38.72 -21.87
C SER A 126 8.71 -37.37 -21.70
N VAL A 127 8.92 -36.65 -22.80
CA VAL A 127 9.53 -35.30 -22.80
C VAL A 127 8.49 -34.23 -22.52
N GLU A 128 7.33 -34.31 -23.18
CA GLU A 128 6.24 -33.34 -23.03
C GLU A 128 5.45 -33.54 -21.71
N GLY A 129 5.52 -34.73 -21.14
CA GLY A 129 4.86 -35.10 -19.89
C GLY A 129 5.63 -34.72 -18.63
N ARG A 130 6.68 -33.89 -18.73
CA ARG A 130 7.46 -33.45 -17.57
C ARG A 130 7.26 -31.98 -17.31
N LEU A 131 7.04 -31.65 -16.03
CA LEU A 131 6.92 -30.27 -15.56
C LEU A 131 7.84 -30.05 -14.37
N GLN A 132 8.70 -29.04 -14.48
CA GLN A 132 9.48 -28.60 -13.33
C GLN A 132 8.61 -27.71 -12.46
N VAL A 133 8.46 -28.06 -11.20
CA VAL A 133 7.76 -27.28 -10.18
C VAL A 133 8.74 -26.80 -9.15
N LYS A 134 8.53 -25.56 -8.70
CA LYS A 134 9.27 -24.95 -7.63
C LYS A 134 8.31 -24.55 -6.53
N LEU A 135 8.49 -25.13 -5.34
CA LEU A 135 7.73 -24.82 -4.15
C LEU A 135 8.57 -23.99 -3.20
N ARG A 136 7.95 -23.00 -2.58
CA ARG A 136 8.54 -22.20 -1.51
C ARG A 136 7.93 -22.57 -0.19
N ARG A 137 8.76 -22.67 0.83
CA ARG A 137 8.30 -22.89 2.20
C ARG A 137 7.64 -21.62 2.72
N MET A 138 6.48 -21.78 3.35
CA MET A 138 5.72 -20.72 3.99
C MET A 138 5.98 -20.72 5.50
N MET A 139 5.92 -19.55 6.11
CA MET A 139 5.98 -19.38 7.56
C MET A 139 5.05 -18.28 8.04
N GLU A 140 4.68 -18.36 9.31
CA GLU A 140 4.03 -17.29 10.03
C GLU A 140 5.08 -16.51 10.85
N ARG A 141 5.02 -15.19 10.80
CA ARG A 141 5.85 -14.31 11.63
C ARG A 141 5.05 -13.12 12.11
N THR A 142 5.22 -12.76 13.38
CA THR A 142 4.69 -11.51 13.90
C THR A 142 5.67 -10.39 13.61
N LEU A 143 5.19 -9.34 12.92
CA LEU A 143 5.97 -8.18 12.54
C LEU A 143 5.38 -6.93 13.17
N GLU A 144 6.26 -6.00 13.56
CA GLU A 144 5.86 -4.66 13.95
C GLU A 144 5.48 -3.84 12.71
N LEU A 145 4.47 -2.98 12.87
CA LEU A 145 4.03 -2.09 11.81
C LEU A 145 4.81 -0.78 11.85
N GLN A 146 5.33 -0.37 10.72
CA GLN A 146 5.94 0.93 10.53
C GLN A 146 5.12 1.75 9.54
N GLN A 147 4.62 2.90 10.00
CA GLN A 147 3.82 3.79 9.19
C GLN A 147 4.48 5.16 9.02
N ARG A 148 4.36 5.72 7.83
CA ARG A 148 4.65 7.12 7.56
C ARG A 148 3.35 7.86 7.30
N VAL A 149 3.17 8.98 7.98
CA VAL A 149 2.02 9.87 7.76
C VAL A 149 2.49 11.07 6.97
N THR A 150 1.76 11.40 5.92
CA THR A 150 2.04 12.57 5.08
C THR A 150 0.84 13.49 5.15
N THR A 151 0.99 14.68 5.70
CA THR A 151 -0.12 15.64 5.86
C THR A 151 -0.60 16.23 4.52
N GLY A 152 0.21 16.11 3.46
CA GLY A 152 -0.09 16.71 2.15
C GLY A 152 -0.03 18.23 2.14
N THR A 153 0.13 18.86 3.31
CA THR A 153 0.25 20.31 3.47
C THR A 153 1.41 20.63 4.42
N ALA A 154 2.07 21.75 4.20
CA ALA A 154 3.12 22.22 5.09
C ALA A 154 2.57 22.83 6.40
N GLN A 155 1.26 22.83 6.59
CA GLN A 155 0.58 23.52 7.70
C GLN A 155 0.61 22.73 9.01
N TYR A 156 0.75 21.40 8.91
CA TYR A 156 0.77 20.51 10.04
C TYR A 156 2.01 19.63 10.05
N GLU A 157 2.53 19.38 11.23
CA GLU A 157 3.55 18.39 11.51
C GLU A 157 2.93 17.21 12.27
N VAL A 158 3.42 16.02 11.99
CA VAL A 158 2.98 14.82 12.71
C VAL A 158 3.78 14.72 13.99
N ASP A 159 3.08 14.75 15.12
CA ASP A 159 3.69 14.64 16.45
C ASP A 159 3.81 13.18 16.88
N ASN A 160 2.73 12.43 16.77
CA ASN A 160 2.68 11.04 17.19
C ASN A 160 1.79 10.22 16.26
N ILE A 161 2.17 8.95 16.07
CA ILE A 161 1.42 7.97 15.29
C ILE A 161 1.18 6.76 16.18
N HIS A 162 -0.06 6.36 16.31
CA HIS A 162 -0.47 5.17 17.04
C HIS A 162 -1.20 4.22 16.08
N LEU A 163 -0.76 2.96 16.05
CA LEU A 163 -1.36 1.89 15.25
C LEU A 163 -1.99 0.85 16.19
N GLU A 164 -3.20 0.44 15.88
CA GLU A 164 -3.90 -0.58 16.66
C GLU A 164 -4.45 -1.68 15.75
N PRO A 165 -3.91 -2.92 15.86
CA PRO A 165 -2.77 -3.34 16.68
C PRO A 165 -1.42 -2.83 16.14
N ALA A 166 -0.42 -2.69 17.01
CA ALA A 166 0.95 -2.29 16.63
C ALA A 166 1.74 -3.42 15.94
N THR A 167 1.31 -4.66 16.11
CA THR A 167 1.93 -5.85 15.52
C THR A 167 0.90 -6.68 14.78
N VAL A 168 1.32 -7.34 13.70
CA VAL A 168 0.45 -8.20 12.90
C VAL A 168 1.12 -9.53 12.60
N LYS A 169 0.32 -10.58 12.46
CA LYS A 169 0.77 -11.88 11.98
C LYS A 169 0.80 -11.85 10.46
N VAL A 170 1.96 -12.15 9.91
CA VAL A 170 2.18 -12.22 8.46
C VAL A 170 2.51 -13.65 8.10
N PHE A 171 1.75 -14.20 7.16
CA PHE A 171 1.99 -15.52 6.58
C PHE A 171 2.48 -15.34 5.15
N GLY A 172 3.64 -15.92 4.83
CA GLY A 172 4.27 -15.75 3.53
C GLY A 172 5.53 -16.61 3.35
N PRO A 173 6.25 -16.45 2.22
CA PRO A 173 7.47 -17.19 1.95
C PRO A 173 8.52 -16.98 3.05
N LYS A 174 9.08 -18.08 3.57
CA LYS A 174 10.06 -18.08 4.65
C LYS A 174 11.27 -17.21 4.30
N SER A 175 11.79 -17.33 3.09
CA SER A 175 12.95 -16.55 2.60
C SER A 175 12.74 -15.03 2.65
N VAL A 176 11.50 -14.56 2.51
CA VAL A 176 11.13 -13.14 2.58
C VAL A 176 10.97 -12.72 4.04
N LEU A 177 10.17 -13.48 4.80
CA LEU A 177 9.82 -13.09 6.16
C LEU A 177 10.98 -13.19 7.15
N GLU A 178 11.95 -14.10 6.94
CA GLU A 178 13.15 -14.18 7.80
C GLU A 178 13.99 -12.92 7.80
N GLN A 179 14.01 -12.21 6.69
CA GLN A 179 14.79 -10.98 6.54
C GLN A 179 14.06 -9.73 7.06
N MET A 180 12.78 -9.84 7.39
CA MET A 180 11.95 -8.71 7.78
C MET A 180 11.85 -8.61 9.30
N THR A 181 12.12 -7.45 9.84
CA THR A 181 11.88 -7.13 11.26
C THR A 181 10.58 -6.37 11.46
N GLN A 182 10.14 -5.66 10.43
CA GLN A 182 8.96 -4.81 10.46
C GLN A 182 8.27 -4.76 9.10
N LEU A 183 6.97 -4.51 9.12
CA LEU A 183 6.16 -4.33 7.92
C LEU A 183 5.95 -2.82 7.69
N VAL A 184 6.58 -2.31 6.62
CA VAL A 184 6.45 -0.90 6.23
C VAL A 184 5.18 -0.75 5.42
N LEU A 185 4.30 0.16 5.86
CA LEU A 185 3.05 0.46 5.20
C LEU A 185 3.21 1.62 4.21
N ASP A 186 2.31 1.69 3.23
CA ASP A 186 2.25 2.82 2.32
C ASP A 186 1.92 4.11 3.09
N PRO A 187 2.46 5.28 2.67
CA PRO A 187 2.21 6.54 3.34
C PRO A 187 0.73 6.83 3.45
N TRP A 188 0.23 7.02 4.68
CA TRP A 188 -1.14 7.39 4.92
C TRP A 188 -1.31 8.91 4.92
N GLN A 189 -2.32 9.38 4.20
CA GLN A 189 -2.69 10.78 4.13
C GLN A 189 -4.04 10.99 4.82
N PRO A 190 -4.07 11.63 5.99
CA PRO A 190 -5.31 11.93 6.68
C PRO A 190 -6.14 12.96 5.92
N ARG A 191 -7.44 12.86 6.07
CA ARG A 191 -8.33 13.96 5.66
C ARG A 191 -8.28 15.03 6.73
N LEU A 192 -7.68 16.16 6.38
CA LEU A 192 -7.64 17.32 7.27
C LEU A 192 -8.99 18.02 7.26
N PRO A 193 -9.44 18.55 8.41
CA PRO A 193 -10.66 19.35 8.47
C PRO A 193 -10.53 20.61 7.63
N ALA A 194 -11.66 21.06 7.08
CA ALA A 194 -11.74 22.30 6.32
C ALA A 194 -11.72 23.49 7.28
N GLY A 195 -10.54 23.97 7.61
CA GLY A 195 -10.32 25.12 8.47
C GLY A 195 -9.00 24.97 9.21
N LEU A 196 -8.23 26.08 9.30
CA LEU A 196 -7.01 26.12 10.10
C LEU A 196 -7.39 26.26 11.57
N THR A 197 -7.49 25.17 12.29
CA THR A 197 -7.49 25.21 13.75
C THR A 197 -6.05 25.27 14.23
N MET A 198 -5.79 26.21 15.14
CA MET A 198 -4.48 26.40 15.76
C MET A 198 -4.21 25.41 16.89
N THR A 199 -5.12 24.46 17.07
CA THR A 199 -5.07 23.44 18.11
C THR A 199 -4.50 22.14 17.56
N GLU A 200 -3.91 21.36 18.45
CA GLU A 200 -3.56 19.98 18.15
C GLU A 200 -4.83 19.22 17.76
N GLU A 201 -4.75 18.49 16.64
CA GLU A 201 -5.86 17.67 16.17
C GLU A 201 -5.48 16.21 16.14
N GLU A 202 -6.38 15.37 16.61
CA GLU A 202 -6.25 13.93 16.47
C GLU A 202 -7.08 13.47 15.27
N VAL A 203 -6.41 12.87 14.30
CA VAL A 203 -7.04 12.29 13.11
C VAL A 203 -6.92 10.78 13.15
N SER A 204 -7.99 10.10 12.79
CA SER A 204 -8.05 8.65 12.77
C SER A 204 -8.44 8.12 11.40
N GLY A 205 -8.08 6.90 11.14
CA GLY A 205 -8.43 6.22 9.90
C GLY A 205 -8.16 4.73 9.97
N THR A 206 -8.45 4.04 8.88
CA THR A 206 -8.18 2.60 8.74
C THR A 206 -7.29 2.38 7.54
N ILE A 207 -6.23 1.61 7.73
CA ILE A 207 -5.29 1.24 6.68
C ILE A 207 -5.47 -0.25 6.37
N ARG A 208 -5.60 -0.58 5.10
CA ARG A 208 -5.51 -1.96 4.64
C ARG A 208 -4.06 -2.37 4.55
N LEU A 209 -3.74 -3.54 5.10
CA LEU A 209 -2.39 -4.08 5.00
C LEU A 209 -2.10 -4.62 3.60
N PRO A 210 -0.85 -4.60 3.17
CA PRO A 210 -0.47 -5.10 1.85
C PRO A 210 -0.71 -6.62 1.77
N ASP A 211 -1.15 -7.08 0.62
CA ASP A 211 -1.29 -8.49 0.26
C ASP A 211 -0.08 -9.02 -0.51
N LYS A 212 0.89 -8.14 -0.79
CA LYS A 212 2.15 -8.46 -1.48
C LYS A 212 3.31 -7.71 -0.88
N ILE A 213 4.45 -8.36 -0.81
CA ILE A 213 5.75 -7.76 -0.50
C ILE A 213 6.67 -8.01 -1.70
N LYS A 214 7.09 -6.94 -2.39
CA LYS A 214 7.77 -7.01 -3.70
C LYS A 214 6.88 -7.74 -4.71
N GLN A 215 7.22 -9.00 -5.05
CA GLN A 215 6.45 -9.83 -5.98
C GLN A 215 5.75 -11.00 -5.26
N ASP A 216 6.01 -11.19 -3.98
CA ASP A 216 5.53 -12.32 -3.21
C ASP A 216 4.19 -12.01 -2.56
N THR A 217 3.24 -12.92 -2.73
CA THR A 217 1.94 -12.84 -2.07
C THR A 217 2.08 -13.20 -0.60
N ILE A 218 1.53 -12.37 0.27
CA ILE A 218 1.47 -12.59 1.71
C ILE A 218 0.02 -12.52 2.18
N ARG A 219 -0.22 -13.07 3.36
CA ARG A 219 -1.49 -12.95 4.06
C ARG A 219 -1.24 -12.32 5.43
N THR A 220 -1.97 -11.27 5.76
CA THR A 220 -1.87 -10.58 7.05
C THR A 220 -3.11 -10.81 7.91
N VAL A 221 -2.91 -10.93 9.21
CA VAL A 221 -4.00 -11.06 10.18
C VAL A 221 -3.72 -10.13 11.36
N PRO A 222 -4.59 -9.13 11.57
CA PRO A 222 -5.73 -8.73 10.76
C PRO A 222 -5.34 -8.20 9.37
N ASP A 223 -6.29 -8.01 8.46
CA ASP A 223 -6.07 -7.42 7.13
C ASP A 223 -6.13 -5.89 7.12
N ARG A 224 -6.58 -5.30 8.24
CA ARG A 224 -6.72 -3.86 8.44
C ARG A 224 -6.27 -3.48 9.83
N VAL A 225 -5.74 -2.26 9.95
CA VAL A 225 -5.34 -1.67 11.24
C VAL A 225 -5.90 -0.25 11.36
N GLU A 226 -6.23 0.13 12.57
CA GLU A 226 -6.59 1.52 12.87
C GLU A 226 -5.33 2.35 13.05
N ILE A 227 -5.35 3.55 12.50
CA ILE A 227 -4.30 4.55 12.70
C ILE A 227 -4.89 5.78 13.37
N ARG A 228 -4.20 6.29 14.38
CA ARG A 228 -4.46 7.58 15.00
C ARG A 228 -3.18 8.40 14.93
N ALA A 229 -3.28 9.59 14.40
CA ALA A 229 -2.16 10.50 14.32
C ALA A 229 -2.52 11.83 14.99
N ARG A 230 -1.62 12.33 15.84
CA ARG A 230 -1.73 13.65 16.43
C ARG A 230 -0.97 14.63 15.55
N LEU A 231 -1.68 15.63 15.07
CA LEU A 231 -1.13 16.68 14.22
C LEU A 231 -0.97 17.95 15.04
N LYS A 232 0.19 18.56 14.91
CA LYS A 232 0.49 19.90 15.47
C LYS A 232 0.58 20.91 14.34
N PRO A 233 0.13 22.16 14.56
CA PRO A 233 0.37 23.23 13.59
C PRO A 233 1.88 23.41 13.38
N ALA A 234 2.31 23.44 12.12
CA ALA A 234 3.68 23.76 11.77
C ALA A 234 3.89 25.27 11.96
N LEU A 235 4.77 25.61 12.90
CA LEU A 235 5.05 27.01 13.27
C LEU A 235 6.35 27.48 12.60
N ARG A 236 6.33 28.68 12.04
CA ARG A 236 7.49 29.36 11.49
C ARG A 236 7.82 30.62 12.30
N VAL A 237 9.10 30.94 12.38
CA VAL A 237 9.54 32.24 12.91
C VAL A 237 9.53 33.29 11.78
N TYR A 238 8.81 34.34 11.99
CA TYR A 238 8.76 35.50 11.11
C TYR A 238 9.64 36.58 11.69
N GLU A 239 10.46 37.20 10.86
CA GLU A 239 11.23 38.38 11.19
C GLU A 239 10.54 39.59 10.55
N ILE A 240 10.06 40.51 11.40
CA ILE A 240 9.34 41.69 10.99
C ILE A 240 10.24 42.90 11.32
N ASN A 241 10.60 43.64 10.28
CA ASN A 241 11.45 44.81 10.41
C ASN A 241 10.60 46.04 10.58
N ASP A 242 11.14 47.02 11.31
CA ASP A 242 10.63 48.36 11.43
C ASP A 242 9.17 48.50 11.88
N VAL A 243 8.78 47.72 12.92
CA VAL A 243 7.42 47.77 13.46
C VAL A 243 7.18 49.10 14.15
N PRO A 244 6.21 49.93 13.68
CA PRO A 244 5.97 51.22 14.27
C PRO A 244 5.35 51.11 15.66
N ILE A 245 5.81 51.99 16.59
CA ILE A 245 5.28 52.04 17.96
C ILE A 245 4.30 53.19 18.03
N ALA A 246 3.05 52.88 18.41
CA ALA A 246 2.01 53.89 18.66
C ALA A 246 1.90 54.17 20.17
N PHE A 247 1.32 55.32 20.51
CA PHE A 247 0.92 55.62 21.90
C PHE A 247 -0.59 55.58 22.01
N MET A 248 -1.10 54.78 22.94
CA MET A 248 -2.50 54.79 23.33
C MET A 248 -2.67 55.83 24.46
N CYS A 249 -3.25 56.96 24.13
CA CYS A 249 -3.47 58.05 25.07
C CYS A 249 -4.95 58.11 25.50
N PRO A 250 -5.25 58.58 26.73
CA PRO A 250 -6.63 58.85 27.14
C PRO A 250 -7.27 59.98 26.32
N PRO A 251 -8.61 60.03 26.23
CA PRO A 251 -9.28 61.15 25.58
C PRO A 251 -8.84 62.49 26.20
N ASN A 252 -8.58 63.46 25.33
CA ASN A 252 -8.12 64.80 25.73
C ASN A 252 -6.74 64.84 26.43
N PHE A 253 -5.86 63.96 26.06
CA PHE A 253 -4.49 63.91 26.58
C PHE A 253 -3.75 65.22 26.24
N PRO A 254 -3.28 66.00 27.28
CA PRO A 254 -2.76 67.34 27.05
C PRO A 254 -1.31 67.37 26.55
N TYR A 255 -0.70 66.26 26.31
CA TYR A 255 0.71 66.15 25.97
C TYR A 255 0.94 65.54 24.59
N ARG A 256 1.97 66.01 23.92
CA ARG A 256 2.52 65.38 22.70
C ARG A 256 3.59 64.36 23.12
N THR A 257 3.51 63.17 22.57
CA THR A 257 4.52 62.15 22.77
C THR A 257 5.63 62.28 21.72
N VAL A 258 6.88 62.32 22.17
CA VAL A 258 8.06 62.42 21.31
C VAL A 258 9.05 61.34 21.63
N PHE A 259 9.52 60.61 20.63
CA PHE A 259 10.58 59.64 20.79
C PHE A 259 11.93 60.35 20.93
N THR A 260 12.71 59.98 21.94
CA THR A 260 14.00 60.61 22.24
C THR A 260 15.20 59.94 21.57
N ALA A 261 15.02 58.73 21.05
CA ALA A 261 16.07 58.01 20.35
C ALA A 261 16.02 58.27 18.85
N GLU A 262 17.17 58.21 18.19
CA GLU A 262 17.35 58.45 16.74
C GLU A 262 16.63 57.45 15.83
N ARG A 263 16.09 56.36 16.37
CA ARG A 263 15.29 55.37 15.65
C ARG A 263 13.80 55.68 15.78
N ASN A 264 13.34 56.59 15.04
CA ASN A 264 11.96 56.98 14.63
C ASN A 264 10.76 56.20 15.19
N GLY A 265 10.83 55.74 16.49
CA GLY A 265 9.70 55.07 17.14
C GLY A 265 9.32 53.74 16.48
N THR A 266 10.29 52.98 16.01
CA THR A 266 10.08 51.65 15.42
C THR A 266 10.88 50.60 16.19
N ILE A 267 10.38 49.35 16.22
CA ILE A 267 11.14 48.18 16.65
C ILE A 267 11.90 47.68 15.44
N PRO A 268 13.25 47.67 15.46
CA PRO A 268 14.05 47.39 14.26
C PRO A 268 13.92 45.95 13.77
N LEU A 269 13.71 45.01 14.68
CA LEU A 269 13.51 43.59 14.38
C LEU A 269 12.63 42.96 15.45
N LEU A 270 11.56 42.35 15.02
CA LEU A 270 10.64 41.59 15.88
C LEU A 270 10.54 40.14 15.37
N LYS A 271 10.82 39.15 16.23
CA LYS A 271 10.69 37.73 15.92
C LYS A 271 9.39 37.20 16.51
N VAL A 272 8.52 36.71 15.65
CA VAL A 272 7.21 36.16 16.02
C VAL A 272 7.10 34.78 15.45
N ARG A 273 6.68 33.81 16.27
CA ARG A 273 6.41 32.44 15.85
C ARG A 273 4.90 32.29 15.60
N GLY A 274 4.55 31.75 14.46
CA GLY A 274 3.15 31.54 14.07
C GLY A 274 2.99 30.62 12.87
N PRO A 275 1.77 30.40 12.41
CA PRO A 275 1.46 29.47 11.32
C PRO A 275 2.13 29.86 10.01
N LEU A 276 2.44 28.84 9.17
CA LEU A 276 3.18 29.00 7.92
C LEU A 276 2.52 29.89 6.87
N ASN A 277 1.20 30.12 6.96
CA ASN A 277 0.42 30.59 5.81
C ASN A 277 0.22 32.09 5.72
N ARG A 278 0.53 32.84 6.74
CA ARG A 278 0.26 34.26 6.78
C ARG A 278 1.35 34.99 7.55
N SER A 279 1.90 36.05 6.97
CA SER A 279 2.76 36.95 7.72
C SER A 279 1.90 37.72 8.74
N PRO A 280 2.29 37.76 10.01
CA PRO A 280 1.50 38.47 11.02
C PRO A 280 1.53 39.96 10.80
N GLU A 281 0.36 40.57 10.95
CA GLU A 281 0.24 42.04 11.08
C GLU A 281 0.35 42.36 12.58
N VAL A 282 1.51 42.85 12.99
CA VAL A 282 1.81 43.16 14.39
C VAL A 282 1.67 44.66 14.65
N ARG A 283 0.99 44.98 15.73
CA ARG A 283 0.90 46.36 16.22
C ARG A 283 1.64 46.48 17.55
N ALA A 284 2.47 47.50 17.66
CA ALA A 284 3.21 47.78 18.88
C ALA A 284 2.71 49.10 19.47
N TYR A 285 2.45 49.14 20.76
CA TYR A 285 1.98 50.34 21.41
C TYR A 285 2.47 50.46 22.86
N ILE A 286 2.48 51.70 23.35
CA ILE A 286 2.69 52.03 24.75
C ILE A 286 1.39 52.56 25.31
N ASP A 287 0.87 51.86 26.31
CA ASP A 287 -0.40 52.24 26.95
C ASP A 287 -0.16 53.33 28.02
N LEU A 288 -0.75 54.50 27.81
CA LEU A 288 -0.76 55.65 28.72
C LEU A 288 -2.15 55.85 29.31
N THR A 289 -3.17 55.10 28.92
CA THR A 289 -4.58 55.32 29.34
C THR A 289 -4.81 55.15 30.83
N GLY A 290 -4.07 54.23 31.46
CA GLY A 290 -4.17 53.97 32.91
C GLY A 290 -3.39 54.92 33.79
N ARG A 291 -2.81 55.98 33.28
CA ARG A 291 -1.94 56.91 34.04
C ARG A 291 -2.33 58.37 33.86
N PRO A 292 -3.39 58.85 34.55
CA PRO A 292 -3.85 60.23 34.41
C PRO A 292 -2.88 61.27 34.98
N ASP A 293 -1.94 60.88 35.87
CA ASP A 293 -1.03 61.79 36.59
C ASP A 293 0.32 62.02 35.87
N LEU A 294 0.42 61.67 34.61
CA LEU A 294 1.63 61.87 33.82
C LEU A 294 1.92 63.37 33.70
N LYS A 295 3.16 63.76 33.97
CA LYS A 295 3.66 65.16 33.84
C LYS A 295 4.56 65.28 32.62
N PRO A 296 4.77 66.45 32.09
CA PRO A 296 5.81 66.66 31.09
C PRO A 296 7.16 66.17 31.63
N GLY A 297 7.89 65.46 30.81
CA GLY A 297 9.18 64.96 31.22
C GLY A 297 9.63 63.70 30.43
N LEU A 298 10.80 63.18 30.82
CA LEU A 298 11.40 61.97 30.24
C LEU A 298 10.96 60.74 31.00
N TYR A 299 10.52 59.72 30.28
CA TYR A 299 10.06 58.46 30.82
C TYR A 299 10.97 57.33 30.28
N PRO A 300 11.90 56.84 31.10
CA PRO A 300 12.78 55.74 30.71
C PRO A 300 12.12 54.38 30.84
N ASP A 301 12.69 53.38 30.16
CA ASP A 301 12.44 51.92 30.30
C ASP A 301 10.95 51.51 30.32
N LYS A 302 10.26 51.80 29.24
CA LYS A 302 8.85 51.37 29.10
C LYS A 302 8.77 50.08 28.26
N GLU A 303 7.99 49.14 28.79
CA GLU A 303 7.61 47.97 28.05
C GLU A 303 6.70 48.33 26.89
N ILE A 304 6.95 47.73 25.74
CA ILE A 304 6.12 47.87 24.54
C ILE A 304 5.12 46.74 24.57
N MET A 305 3.86 47.05 24.53
CA MET A 305 2.78 46.07 24.35
C MET A 305 2.68 45.71 22.89
N LEU A 306 2.53 44.42 22.62
CA LEU A 306 2.37 43.88 21.26
C LEU A 306 0.97 43.29 21.12
N ASP A 307 0.27 43.74 20.10
CA ASP A 307 -0.98 43.10 19.67
C ASP A 307 -0.63 42.13 18.55
N LEU A 308 -0.63 40.84 18.93
CA LEU A 308 -0.34 39.74 18.04
C LEU A 308 -1.65 39.10 17.59
N PRO A 309 -1.81 38.75 16.33
CA PRO A 309 -2.95 38.00 15.87
C PRO A 309 -3.04 36.63 16.57
N ASP A 310 -4.24 36.03 16.63
CA ASP A 310 -4.47 34.71 17.21
C ASP A 310 -3.55 33.68 16.60
N GLY A 311 -2.94 32.86 17.50
CA GLY A 311 -2.00 31.79 17.12
C GLY A 311 -0.56 32.23 16.87
N TYR A 312 -0.25 33.52 17.11
CA TYR A 312 1.11 34.01 17.08
C TYR A 312 1.63 34.26 18.49
N ILE A 313 2.88 33.92 18.72
CA ILE A 313 3.57 34.13 19.97
C ILE A 313 4.91 34.83 19.73
N LEU A 314 5.34 35.61 20.71
CA LEU A 314 6.65 36.25 20.63
C LEU A 314 7.77 35.22 20.74
N ALA A 315 8.73 35.23 19.81
CA ALA A 315 9.86 34.32 19.75
C ALA A 315 11.16 34.91 20.33
N GLN A 316 11.08 36.04 20.99
CA GLN A 316 12.17 36.75 21.64
C GLN A 316 11.67 37.41 22.93
N ASP A 317 12.58 38.00 23.71
CA ASP A 317 12.19 38.81 24.88
C ASP A 317 11.35 40.00 24.47
N PRO A 318 10.37 40.43 25.28
CA PRO A 318 9.56 41.60 25.00
C PRO A 318 10.44 42.84 24.72
N PRO A 319 10.18 43.54 23.61
CA PRO A 319 10.96 44.74 23.31
C PRO A 319 10.68 45.84 24.30
N LYS A 320 11.72 46.57 24.67
CA LYS A 320 11.65 47.71 25.58
C LYS A 320 12.05 49.00 24.87
N LEU A 321 11.32 50.06 25.16
CA LEU A 321 11.70 51.40 24.71
C LEU A 321 12.59 52.06 25.74
N SER A 322 13.76 52.51 25.33
CA SER A 322 14.72 53.11 26.20
C SER A 322 14.19 54.40 26.89
N ALA A 323 13.56 55.24 26.15
CA ALA A 323 12.90 56.44 26.68
C ALA A 323 11.95 57.12 25.68
N PHE A 324 10.95 57.79 26.17
CA PHE A 324 10.14 58.76 25.40
C PHE A 324 9.91 60.03 26.25
N LYS A 325 9.55 61.11 25.60
CA LYS A 325 9.32 62.41 26.22
C LYS A 325 7.86 62.85 26.03
N LEU A 326 7.27 63.37 27.08
CA LEU A 326 5.98 64.03 27.04
C LEU A 326 6.23 65.54 27.03
N GLU A 327 5.72 66.22 26.00
CA GLU A 327 5.78 67.68 25.86
C GLU A 327 4.36 68.28 25.92
N LEU A 328 4.22 69.41 26.54
CA LEU A 328 2.95 70.17 26.54
C LEU A 328 2.56 70.53 25.11
N ILE A 329 1.31 70.34 24.74
CA ILE A 329 0.77 70.82 23.50
C ILE A 329 0.58 72.37 23.73
N GLU A 330 1.41 73.19 23.10
CA GLU A 330 1.14 74.60 23.07
C GLU A 330 -0.18 74.77 22.30
N SER A 331 -1.20 75.32 23.01
CA SER A 331 -2.41 75.76 22.34
C SER A 331 -2.02 76.82 21.32
N PRO A 332 -2.45 76.74 20.05
CA PRO A 332 -2.20 77.84 19.12
C PRO A 332 -2.78 79.09 19.72
N LYS A 333 -1.91 80.11 19.99
CA LYS A 333 -2.34 81.44 20.38
C LYS A 333 -3.27 81.92 19.28
N GLY A 334 -4.60 81.97 19.64
CA GLY A 334 -5.55 82.52 18.73
C GLY A 334 -5.17 83.96 18.39
N ASN A 335 -5.08 84.22 17.11
CA ASN A 335 -5.12 85.54 16.54
C ASN A 335 -6.56 85.94 16.37
#